data_b3e5b89c0747bb57cf09bfac051d8a5c
#
_entry.id   b3e5b89c0747bb57cf09bfac051d8a5c
#
_cell.length_a   1.000
_cell.length_b   1.000
_cell.length_c   1.000
_cell.angle_alpha   90.00
_cell.angle_beta   90.00
_cell.angle_gamma   90.00
#
_symmetry.space_group_name_H-M   'P 1'
#
loop_
_entity.id
_entity.type
_entity.pdbx_description
1 polymer ?
#
loop_
_entity_poly.entity_id
_entity_poly.type
_entity_poly.pdbx_seq_one_letter_code
_entity_poly.pdbx_strand_id
1 'polypeptide(L)'
;MRLHDLQPAPGSNRARRRVGRGTAGKGGKTAGRGTKGQGARGSIKPGFEGGQLPLKQRIPKLRGFNNPFRVSYAVINLDDLADLEVPGDEVSPEVLRKRGMVHKHGLVKILGRGELSRPLKVSAHAFSRSAEAAITAAGGTVTVLSSPTGDRRIAFHGSSHTNR
;
A
#
# COMPACT_ATOMS: atom_id res chain seq x y z
N MET A 1 -12.30 3.92 -36.63
CA MET A 1 -12.76 3.15 -35.44
C MET A 1 -14.09 3.72 -35.00
N ARG A 2 -15.15 2.94 -35.07
CA ARG A 2 -16.52 3.33 -34.62
C ARG A 2 -16.78 2.76 -33.24
N LEU A 3 -17.79 3.28 -32.54
CA LEU A 3 -18.10 2.87 -31.16
C LEU A 3 -18.41 1.36 -31.05
N HIS A 4 -19.01 0.78 -32.09
CA HIS A 4 -19.32 -0.66 -32.13
C HIS A 4 -18.10 -1.55 -32.45
N ASP A 5 -16.99 -0.97 -32.89
CA ASP A 5 -15.74 -1.69 -33.14
C ASP A 5 -14.94 -1.88 -31.83
N LEU A 6 -15.34 -1.21 -30.74
CA LEU A 6 -14.67 -1.32 -29.44
C LEU A 6 -15.04 -2.66 -28.81
N GLN A 7 -14.10 -3.58 -28.79
CA GLN A 7 -14.24 -4.87 -28.15
C GLN A 7 -13.14 -5.07 -27.10
N PRO A 8 -13.46 -5.67 -25.95
CA PRO A 8 -12.43 -6.04 -24.97
C PRO A 8 -11.47 -7.06 -25.58
N ALA A 9 -10.23 -7.07 -25.10
CA ALA A 9 -9.23 -8.03 -25.56
C ALA A 9 -9.75 -9.48 -25.42
N PRO A 10 -9.44 -10.37 -26.38
CA PRO A 10 -9.86 -11.77 -26.31
C PRO A 10 -9.41 -12.40 -24.98
N GLY A 11 -10.34 -13.05 -24.27
CA GLY A 11 -10.07 -13.68 -22.97
C GLY A 11 -10.13 -12.75 -21.75
N SER A 12 -10.29 -11.44 -21.90
CA SER A 12 -10.42 -10.50 -20.77
C SER A 12 -11.74 -10.66 -20.02
N ASN A 13 -12.79 -11.12 -20.69
CA ASN A 13 -14.09 -11.40 -20.09
C ASN A 13 -14.40 -12.89 -20.13
N ARG A 14 -14.59 -13.48 -18.94
CA ARG A 14 -15.05 -14.86 -18.81
C ARG A 14 -16.50 -14.89 -18.33
N ALA A 15 -17.35 -15.68 -18.99
CA ALA A 15 -18.72 -15.87 -18.59
C ALA A 15 -18.79 -16.39 -17.14
N ARG A 16 -19.62 -15.76 -16.30
CA ARG A 16 -19.82 -16.19 -14.91
C ARG A 16 -20.45 -17.57 -14.86
N ARG A 17 -19.82 -18.50 -14.14
CA ARG A 17 -20.39 -19.84 -13.92
C ARG A 17 -21.68 -19.73 -13.12
N ARG A 18 -22.78 -20.16 -13.68
CA ARG A 18 -24.08 -20.26 -13.02
C ARG A 18 -24.29 -21.69 -12.51
N VAL A 19 -24.50 -21.85 -11.20
CA VAL A 19 -24.70 -23.13 -10.53
C VAL A 19 -26.15 -23.28 -10.06
N GLY A 20 -26.60 -24.53 -9.84
CA GLY A 20 -27.96 -24.78 -9.37
C GLY A 20 -29.07 -24.47 -10.40
N ARG A 21 -28.76 -24.60 -11.70
CA ARG A 21 -29.74 -24.40 -12.82
C ARG A 21 -30.08 -25.72 -13.47
N GLY A 22 -30.86 -26.54 -12.76
CA GLY A 22 -31.25 -27.90 -13.20
C GLY A 22 -30.28 -28.98 -12.73
N THR A 23 -30.42 -30.18 -13.27
CA THR A 23 -29.67 -31.38 -12.86
C THR A 23 -28.42 -31.66 -13.72
N ALA A 24 -28.36 -31.08 -14.90
CA ALA A 24 -27.30 -31.32 -15.86
C ALA A 24 -26.05 -30.48 -15.59
N GLY A 25 -24.87 -31.01 -16.00
CA GLY A 25 -23.59 -30.32 -16.00
C GLY A 25 -22.90 -30.25 -14.63
N LYS A 26 -21.66 -29.70 -14.66
CA LYS A 26 -20.86 -29.48 -13.45
C LYS A 26 -21.45 -28.35 -12.60
N GLY A 27 -22.10 -28.68 -11.51
CA GLY A 27 -22.72 -27.71 -10.60
C GLY A 27 -24.23 -27.61 -10.73
N GLY A 28 -24.89 -28.55 -11.39
CA GLY A 28 -26.35 -28.79 -11.31
C GLY A 28 -26.76 -29.32 -9.93
N LYS A 29 -28.04 -29.52 -9.70
CA LYS A 29 -28.67 -30.06 -8.48
C LYS A 29 -28.27 -29.34 -7.21
N THR A 30 -27.14 -29.76 -6.58
CA THR A 30 -26.66 -29.26 -5.29
C THR A 30 -25.61 -28.15 -5.41
N ALA A 31 -25.36 -27.65 -6.61
CA ALA A 31 -24.36 -26.61 -6.89
C ALA A 31 -22.91 -26.94 -6.42
N GLY A 32 -22.59 -28.25 -6.30
CA GLY A 32 -21.29 -28.71 -5.83
C GLY A 32 -21.12 -28.72 -4.30
N ARG A 33 -22.21 -28.51 -3.52
CA ARG A 33 -22.16 -28.47 -2.05
C ARG A 33 -22.41 -29.83 -1.39
N GLY A 34 -22.71 -30.87 -2.16
CA GLY A 34 -23.09 -32.19 -1.62
C GLY A 34 -24.51 -32.23 -1.10
N THR A 35 -24.88 -33.28 -0.34
CA THR A 35 -26.27 -33.57 0.05
C THR A 35 -26.62 -33.09 1.44
N LYS A 36 -25.75 -33.23 2.41
CA LYS A 36 -25.94 -32.88 3.83
C LYS A 36 -24.67 -32.22 4.37
N GLY A 37 -24.75 -31.61 5.52
CA GLY A 37 -23.68 -30.95 6.19
C GLY A 37 -23.87 -29.44 6.30
N GLN A 38 -23.11 -28.83 7.20
CA GLN A 38 -23.25 -27.43 7.54
C GLN A 38 -22.92 -26.49 6.35
N GLY A 39 -21.89 -26.85 5.55
CA GLY A 39 -21.52 -26.09 4.36
C GLY A 39 -22.53 -26.14 3.21
N ALA A 40 -23.46 -27.14 3.20
CA ALA A 40 -24.54 -27.25 2.23
C ALA A 40 -25.79 -26.42 2.62
N ARG A 41 -25.94 -26.11 3.89
CA ARG A 41 -27.14 -25.43 4.45
C ARG A 41 -26.94 -23.93 4.58
N GLY A 42 -25.76 -23.47 4.83
CA GLY A 42 -25.44 -22.06 4.99
C GLY A 42 -23.94 -21.82 4.98
N SER A 43 -23.52 -20.57 5.19
CA SER A 43 -22.12 -20.22 5.34
C SER A 43 -21.77 -20.14 6.84
N ILE A 44 -20.69 -20.84 7.20
CA ILE A 44 -20.07 -20.73 8.53
C ILE A 44 -19.16 -19.53 8.51
N LYS A 45 -19.23 -18.70 9.54
CA LYS A 45 -18.29 -17.57 9.66
C LYS A 45 -16.86 -18.11 9.78
N PRO A 46 -15.88 -17.55 9.06
CA PRO A 46 -14.47 -17.92 9.24
C PRO A 46 -14.06 -17.79 10.71
N GLY A 47 -13.35 -18.83 11.22
CA GLY A 47 -12.91 -18.87 12.61
C GLY A 47 -13.96 -19.34 13.62
N PHE A 48 -15.10 -19.92 13.16
CA PHE A 48 -16.03 -20.61 14.06
C PHE A 48 -15.51 -22.00 14.42
N GLU A 49 -15.38 -22.28 15.70
CA GLU A 49 -14.79 -23.51 16.25
C GLU A 49 -15.87 -24.40 16.94
N GLY A 50 -17.06 -24.50 16.39
CA GLY A 50 -18.09 -25.41 16.88
C GLY A 50 -18.71 -25.04 18.23
N GLY A 51 -18.55 -23.79 18.67
CA GLY A 51 -19.01 -23.32 19.99
C GLY A 51 -17.90 -23.24 21.03
N GLN A 52 -16.73 -23.82 20.79
CA GLN A 52 -15.54 -23.57 21.59
C GLN A 52 -15.09 -22.12 21.44
N LEU A 53 -14.50 -21.53 22.49
CA LEU A 53 -13.96 -20.17 22.44
C LEU A 53 -12.89 -20.07 21.33
N PRO A 54 -13.11 -19.24 20.28
CA PRO A 54 -12.19 -19.16 19.15
C PRO A 54 -10.79 -18.72 19.57
N LEU A 55 -9.76 -19.21 18.85
CA LEU A 55 -8.36 -18.89 19.14
C LEU A 55 -8.11 -17.40 19.29
N LYS A 56 -8.73 -16.56 18.43
CA LYS A 56 -8.65 -15.09 18.50
C LYS A 56 -9.09 -14.49 19.85
N GLN A 57 -9.94 -15.19 20.60
CA GLN A 57 -10.42 -14.76 21.92
C GLN A 57 -9.61 -15.37 23.06
N ARG A 58 -8.91 -16.48 22.81
CA ARG A 58 -8.03 -17.14 23.79
C ARG A 58 -6.66 -16.48 23.86
N ILE A 59 -6.20 -15.84 22.78
CA ILE A 59 -4.91 -15.14 22.74
C ILE A 59 -5.00 -13.87 23.58
N PRO A 60 -4.02 -13.58 24.45
CA PRO A 60 -3.94 -12.33 25.18
C PRO A 60 -3.92 -11.13 24.23
N LYS A 61 -4.57 -10.04 24.62
CA LYS A 61 -4.48 -8.79 23.88
C LYS A 61 -3.04 -8.28 23.87
N LEU A 62 -2.58 -7.81 22.72
CA LEU A 62 -1.29 -7.15 22.62
C LEU A 62 -1.26 -5.93 23.53
N ARG A 63 -0.13 -5.76 24.25
CA ARG A 63 0.11 -4.57 25.08
C ARG A 63 0.49 -3.40 24.18
N GLY A 64 0.22 -2.18 24.67
CA GLY A 64 0.50 -0.95 23.93
C GLY A 64 -0.68 -0.45 23.09
N PHE A 65 -0.42 0.51 22.26
CA PHE A 65 -1.39 1.10 21.35
C PHE A 65 -0.78 1.34 19.98
N ASN A 66 -1.61 1.32 18.95
CA ASN A 66 -1.23 1.78 17.61
C ASN A 66 -1.60 3.25 17.47
N ASN A 67 -0.60 4.10 17.18
CA ASN A 67 -0.84 5.52 16.94
C ASN A 67 -1.62 5.68 15.60
N PRO A 68 -2.90 6.10 15.63
CA PRO A 68 -3.70 6.32 14.42
C PRO A 68 -3.20 7.52 13.60
N PHE A 69 -2.42 8.42 14.20
CA PHE A 69 -1.84 9.60 13.57
C PHE A 69 -0.39 9.36 13.11
N ARG A 70 0.01 8.12 13.00
CA ARG A 70 1.36 7.78 12.54
C ARG A 70 1.57 8.30 11.11
N VAL A 71 2.57 9.16 10.95
CA VAL A 71 3.05 9.58 9.63
C VAL A 71 4.05 8.55 9.12
N SER A 72 3.74 7.90 8.01
CA SER A 72 4.62 6.93 7.35
C SER A 72 5.17 7.53 6.06
N TYR A 73 6.45 7.30 5.83
CA TYR A 73 7.15 7.72 4.62
C TYR A 73 7.50 6.49 3.76
N ALA A 74 7.35 6.64 2.46
CA ALA A 74 8.01 5.76 1.50
C ALA A 74 9.49 6.16 1.46
N VAL A 75 10.36 5.21 1.72
CA VAL A 75 11.81 5.43 1.78
C VAL A 75 12.42 5.13 0.42
N ILE A 76 13.30 6.02 -0.04
CA ILE A 76 14.12 5.86 -1.24
C ILE A 76 15.56 6.18 -0.86
N ASN A 77 16.50 5.37 -1.32
CA ASN A 77 17.92 5.56 -1.08
C ASN A 77 18.62 6.28 -2.25
N LEU A 78 19.84 6.76 -2.02
CA LEU A 78 20.63 7.41 -3.07
C LEU A 78 21.01 6.44 -4.19
N ASP A 79 21.20 5.15 -3.89
CA ASP A 79 21.41 4.10 -4.91
C ASP A 79 20.27 4.07 -5.91
N ASP A 80 19.03 4.05 -5.40
CA ASP A 80 17.82 4.01 -6.21
C ASP A 80 17.68 5.26 -7.09
N LEU A 81 18.20 6.42 -6.62
CA LEU A 81 18.21 7.66 -7.39
C LEU A 81 19.35 7.70 -8.41
N ALA A 82 20.48 7.08 -8.13
CA ALA A 82 21.61 6.99 -9.07
C ALA A 82 21.23 6.20 -10.32
N ASP A 83 20.48 5.11 -10.15
CA ASP A 83 20.01 4.26 -11.25
C ASP A 83 18.82 4.88 -12.03
N LEU A 84 18.28 5.99 -11.53
CA LEU A 84 17.10 6.62 -12.11
C LEU A 84 17.51 7.59 -13.22
N GLU A 85 17.30 7.19 -14.46
CA GLU A 85 17.43 8.11 -15.61
C GLU A 85 16.20 9.03 -15.66
N VAL A 86 16.37 10.27 -15.24
CA VAL A 86 15.32 11.30 -15.28
C VAL A 86 15.74 12.40 -16.25
N PRO A 87 14.93 12.76 -17.21
CA PRO A 87 15.20 13.87 -18.10
C PRO A 87 15.26 15.17 -17.28
N GLY A 88 16.38 15.90 -17.38
CA GLY A 88 16.58 17.18 -16.68
C GLY A 88 17.10 17.08 -15.25
N ASP A 89 17.52 15.88 -14.78
CA ASP A 89 18.10 15.67 -13.44
C ASP A 89 17.22 16.19 -12.26
N GLU A 90 15.92 16.34 -12.50
CA GLU A 90 14.97 16.78 -11.48
C GLU A 90 14.12 15.61 -10.97
N VAL A 91 14.32 15.26 -9.71
CA VAL A 91 13.59 14.19 -9.02
C VAL A 91 12.50 14.80 -8.13
N SER A 92 11.24 14.59 -8.51
CA SER A 92 10.08 14.98 -7.72
C SER A 92 9.29 13.75 -7.26
N PRO A 93 8.44 13.86 -6.24
CA PRO A 93 7.56 12.77 -5.83
C PRO A 93 6.66 12.25 -6.95
N GLU A 94 6.31 13.09 -7.91
CA GLU A 94 5.50 12.72 -9.07
C GLU A 94 6.27 11.81 -10.04
N VAL A 95 7.54 12.13 -10.28
CA VAL A 95 8.43 11.31 -11.11
C VAL A 95 8.60 9.93 -10.48
N LEU A 96 8.85 9.89 -9.16
CA LEU A 96 9.00 8.64 -8.41
C LEU A 96 7.72 7.78 -8.42
N ARG A 97 6.56 8.42 -8.39
CA ARG A 97 5.25 7.73 -8.54
C ARG A 97 5.05 7.18 -9.95
N LYS A 98 5.39 7.96 -10.98
CA LYS A 98 5.31 7.51 -12.39
C LYS A 98 6.21 6.30 -12.65
N ARG A 99 7.37 6.24 -12.01
CA ARG A 99 8.30 5.10 -12.08
C ARG A 99 7.88 3.92 -11.19
N GLY A 100 6.82 4.05 -10.38
CA GLY A 100 6.30 2.99 -9.51
C GLY A 100 7.10 2.75 -8.23
N MET A 101 8.07 3.59 -7.90
CA MET A 101 8.91 3.49 -6.70
C MET A 101 8.16 3.88 -5.43
N VAL A 102 7.11 4.68 -5.55
CA VAL A 102 6.33 5.21 -4.43
C VAL A 102 4.84 5.05 -4.70
N HIS A 103 4.08 4.66 -3.67
CA HIS A 103 2.63 4.59 -3.75
C HIS A 103 2.00 5.98 -4.01
N LYS A 104 0.83 5.97 -4.66
CA LYS A 104 0.12 7.17 -5.15
C LYS A 104 -0.05 8.30 -4.11
N HIS A 105 -0.24 7.97 -2.84
CA HIS A 105 -0.49 8.95 -1.76
C HIS A 105 0.60 8.94 -0.67
N GLY A 106 1.73 8.27 -0.90
CA GLY A 106 2.82 8.19 0.08
C GLY A 106 3.62 9.48 0.18
N LEU A 107 3.99 9.87 1.42
CA LEU A 107 5.04 10.85 1.66
C LEU A 107 6.39 10.22 1.34
N VAL A 108 7.31 10.99 0.78
CA VAL A 108 8.63 10.50 0.36
C VAL A 108 9.69 10.99 1.31
N LYS A 109 10.58 10.08 1.73
CA LYS A 109 11.79 10.39 2.50
C LYS A 109 13.02 9.82 1.81
N ILE A 110 14.02 10.65 1.60
CA ILE A 110 15.29 10.22 1.01
C ILE A 110 16.29 9.87 2.11
N LEU A 111 16.93 8.72 1.98
CA LEU A 111 17.95 8.21 2.87
C LEU A 111 19.31 8.11 2.16
N GLY A 112 20.38 8.27 2.94
CA GLY A 112 21.74 8.42 2.42
C GLY A 112 22.51 7.11 2.21
N ARG A 113 21.84 5.99 1.86
CA ARG A 113 22.55 4.79 1.45
C ARG A 113 22.90 4.90 -0.02
N GLY A 114 24.19 4.68 -0.35
CA GLY A 114 24.72 4.73 -1.70
C GLY A 114 25.46 6.03 -2.00
N GLU A 115 26.00 6.12 -3.20
CA GLU A 115 26.77 7.26 -3.70
C GLU A 115 26.11 7.87 -4.93
N LEU A 116 26.12 9.21 -5.00
CA LEU A 116 25.65 9.95 -6.16
C LEU A 116 26.84 10.45 -6.97
N SER A 117 26.93 10.05 -8.22
CA SER A 117 27.99 10.46 -9.16
C SER A 117 27.62 11.71 -9.97
N ARG A 118 26.38 12.15 -9.91
CA ARG A 118 25.83 13.27 -10.72
C ARG A 118 25.04 14.26 -9.88
N PRO A 119 25.03 15.55 -10.25
CA PRO A 119 24.24 16.55 -9.56
C PRO A 119 22.75 16.33 -9.86
N LEU A 120 21.93 16.15 -8.81
CA LEU A 120 20.47 16.00 -8.93
C LEU A 120 19.74 17.10 -8.16
N LYS A 121 18.65 17.59 -8.73
CA LYS A 121 17.70 18.45 -8.02
C LYS A 121 16.63 17.56 -7.39
N VAL A 122 16.67 17.37 -6.09
CA VAL A 122 15.78 16.43 -5.41
C VAL A 122 14.76 17.17 -4.56
N SER A 123 13.47 16.95 -4.87
CA SER A 123 12.34 17.47 -4.10
C SER A 123 11.66 16.34 -3.35
N ALA A 124 11.59 16.36 -2.02
CA ALA A 124 10.95 15.36 -1.19
C ALA A 124 10.37 15.95 0.10
N HIS A 125 9.53 15.18 0.84
CA HIS A 125 8.91 15.64 2.08
C HIS A 125 9.84 15.57 3.29
N ALA A 126 10.86 14.71 3.25
CA ALA A 126 11.88 14.63 4.29
C ALA A 126 13.19 14.06 3.72
N PHE A 127 14.28 14.42 4.35
CA PHE A 127 15.62 13.90 4.04
C PHE A 127 16.28 13.42 5.32
N SER A 128 17.29 12.55 5.20
CA SER A 128 18.22 12.29 6.29
C SER A 128 19.40 13.23 6.17
N ARG A 129 20.06 13.54 7.28
CA ARG A 129 21.25 14.40 7.29
C ARG A 129 22.36 13.90 6.35
N SER A 130 22.55 12.58 6.29
CA SER A 130 23.51 11.96 5.37
C SER A 130 23.11 12.12 3.91
N ALA A 131 21.82 12.03 3.58
CA ALA A 131 21.33 12.23 2.22
C ALA A 131 21.50 13.70 1.76
N GLU A 132 21.17 14.65 2.62
CA GLU A 132 21.37 16.08 2.33
C GLU A 132 22.86 16.40 2.07
N ALA A 133 23.74 15.90 2.93
CA ALA A 133 25.18 16.08 2.77
C ALA A 133 25.71 15.46 1.46
N ALA A 134 25.27 14.25 1.12
CA ALA A 134 25.70 13.56 -0.09
C ALA A 134 25.19 14.25 -1.38
N ILE A 135 23.92 14.68 -1.40
CA ILE A 135 23.35 15.41 -2.56
C ILE A 135 24.09 16.74 -2.75
N THR A 136 24.35 17.48 -1.67
CA THR A 136 25.08 18.75 -1.74
C THR A 136 26.54 18.54 -2.16
N ALA A 137 27.19 17.49 -1.67
CA ALA A 137 28.58 17.15 -2.05
C ALA A 137 28.68 16.78 -3.56
N ALA A 138 27.63 16.14 -4.12
CA ALA A 138 27.54 15.85 -5.55
C ALA A 138 27.15 17.09 -6.41
N GLY A 139 27.03 18.29 -5.80
CA GLY A 139 26.63 19.52 -6.49
C GLY A 139 25.14 19.64 -6.80
N GLY A 140 24.31 18.79 -6.19
CA GLY A 140 22.86 18.80 -6.31
C GLY A 140 22.18 19.82 -5.40
N THR A 141 20.86 19.96 -5.57
CA THR A 141 20.01 20.83 -4.74
C THR A 141 18.91 20.04 -4.05
N VAL A 142 18.63 20.38 -2.79
CA VAL A 142 17.61 19.74 -1.96
C VAL A 142 16.45 20.72 -1.74
N THR A 143 15.23 20.30 -2.04
CA THR A 143 14.01 21.07 -1.81
C THR A 143 13.06 20.28 -0.91
N VAL A 144 12.77 20.78 0.28
CA VAL A 144 11.81 20.15 1.20
C VAL A 144 10.40 20.62 0.87
N LEU A 145 9.52 19.66 0.55
CA LEU A 145 8.12 19.93 0.27
C LEU A 145 7.30 19.86 1.56
N SER A 146 6.33 20.77 1.71
CA SER A 146 5.38 20.69 2.80
C SER A 146 4.54 19.42 2.73
N SER A 147 4.30 18.79 3.88
CA SER A 147 3.37 17.67 3.98
C SER A 147 1.95 18.14 3.68
N PRO A 148 1.13 17.40 2.92
CA PRO A 148 -0.26 17.76 2.64
C PRO A 148 -1.15 17.84 3.91
N THR A 149 -0.69 17.28 5.01
CA THR A 149 -1.36 17.36 6.32
C THR A 149 -0.95 18.62 7.11
N GLY A 150 -0.07 19.47 6.53
CA GLY A 150 0.56 20.60 7.22
C GLY A 150 1.54 20.13 8.29
N ASP A 151 2.40 21.02 8.74
CA ASP A 151 3.30 20.83 9.90
C ASP A 151 2.52 20.81 11.23
N ARG A 152 1.32 20.29 11.25
CA ARG A 152 0.62 20.01 12.48
C ARG A 152 1.34 18.86 13.19
N ARG A 153 2.45 19.16 13.82
CA ARG A 153 2.72 18.54 15.11
C ARG A 153 1.51 18.88 15.96
N ILE A 154 0.55 17.97 16.01
CA ILE A 154 -0.49 18.03 17.03
C ILE A 154 0.34 18.02 18.32
N ALA A 155 0.46 19.20 18.92
CA ALA A 155 0.98 19.32 20.26
C ALA A 155 0.07 18.42 21.09
N PHE A 156 0.59 17.25 21.46
CA PHE A 156 -0.14 16.29 22.27
C PHE A 156 -0.28 16.93 23.63
N HIS A 157 -1.32 17.73 23.81
CA HIS A 157 -1.82 18.00 25.15
C HIS A 157 -2.33 16.65 25.64
N GLY A 158 -1.55 16.04 26.51
CA GLY A 158 -1.82 14.73 27.06
C GLY A 158 -3.29 14.65 27.45
N SER A 159 -4.03 13.76 26.82
CA SER A 159 -5.38 13.52 27.23
C SER A 159 -5.31 12.95 28.66
N SER A 160 -6.17 13.41 29.54
CA SER A 160 -6.31 12.94 30.91
C SER A 160 -6.54 11.42 31.03
N HIS A 161 -6.70 10.73 29.89
CA HIS A 161 -6.89 9.28 29.79
C HIS A 161 -5.59 8.47 29.60
N THR A 162 -4.43 9.13 29.40
CA THR A 162 -3.15 8.44 29.24
C THR A 162 -2.34 8.30 30.52
N ASN A 163 -2.84 8.78 31.64
CA ASN A 163 -2.24 8.69 32.96
C ASN A 163 -2.94 7.64 33.85
N ARG A 164 -3.18 6.44 33.33
CA ARG A 164 -3.51 5.27 34.15
C ARG A 164 -2.68 4.08 33.75
#